data_9d1d5b5a952f2af1157f08030a476289
#
_entry.id   9d1d5b5a952f2af1157f08030a476289
#
_cell.length_a   1.000
_cell.length_b   1.000
_cell.length_c   1.000
_cell.angle_alpha   90.00
_cell.angle_beta   90.00
_cell.angle_gamma   90.00
#
_symmetry.space_group_name_H-M   'P 1'
#
loop_
_entity.id
_entity.type
_entity.pdbx_description
1 polymer ?
#
loop_
_entity_poly.entity_id
_entity_poly.type
_entity_poly.pdbx_seq_one_letter_code
_entity_poly.pdbx_strand_id
1 'polypeptide(L)'
;MSSDFLIGEDAFPAVGFGLWKIDREETADMVHSAIAVGYRHLDSAADYGNERETGEGIRAAIEAGCCQREDLWVTSKLWNTYHRPRHARPACEKTLGDLGLDYLDLYLIHFPISLEFVDFDRRYPPEWFFDPDAAEPRMQIDPVPLHETWAAMEELKQSGLVKHIGVCNYNSALLHDLMAYAKLRPE
;
A
#
# COMPACT_ATOMS: atom_id res chain seq x y z
N MET A 1 -23.25 -4.62 14.75
CA MET A 1 -23.27 -3.24 14.25
C MET A 1 -21.83 -2.93 13.87
N SER A 2 -21.53 -2.80 12.57
CA SER A 2 -20.22 -2.35 12.09
C SER A 2 -20.05 -0.91 12.58
N SER A 3 -18.99 -0.63 13.32
CA SER A 3 -18.61 0.74 13.70
C SER A 3 -17.69 1.27 12.62
N ASP A 4 -18.24 1.58 11.43
CA ASP A 4 -17.45 2.13 10.34
C ASP A 4 -17.17 3.62 10.60
N PHE A 5 -15.98 4.05 10.25
CA PHE A 5 -15.63 5.46 10.16
C PHE A 5 -15.86 5.93 8.73
N LEU A 6 -15.84 7.24 8.51
CA LEU A 6 -15.89 7.80 7.16
C LEU A 6 -14.51 8.31 6.77
N ILE A 7 -14.09 7.96 5.57
CA ILE A 7 -12.97 8.58 4.85
C ILE A 7 -13.56 9.25 3.64
N GLY A 8 -13.61 10.58 3.67
CA GLY A 8 -14.43 11.31 2.71
C GLY A 8 -15.90 10.95 2.85
N GLU A 9 -16.51 10.42 1.79
CA GLU A 9 -17.89 9.92 1.77
C GLU A 9 -17.96 8.38 1.90
N ASP A 10 -16.82 7.69 1.86
CA ASP A 10 -16.74 6.25 1.87
C ASP A 10 -16.70 5.66 3.30
N ALA A 11 -17.44 4.59 3.52
CA ALA A 11 -17.42 3.86 4.78
C ALA A 11 -16.11 3.09 4.93
N PHE A 12 -15.36 3.37 5.99
CA PHE A 12 -14.10 2.71 6.32
C PHE A 12 -14.32 1.73 7.47
N PRO A 13 -14.05 0.42 7.26
CA PRO A 13 -14.21 -0.57 8.32
C PRO A 13 -13.27 -0.30 9.49
N ALA A 14 -13.81 -0.16 10.70
CA ALA A 14 -13.06 0.19 11.90
C ALA A 14 -12.01 -0.85 12.33
N VAL A 15 -12.16 -2.10 11.87
CA VAL A 15 -11.25 -3.20 12.17
C VAL A 15 -10.71 -3.77 10.87
N GLY A 16 -9.39 -3.76 10.73
CA GLY A 16 -8.67 -4.31 9.58
C GLY A 16 -7.90 -5.57 9.93
N PHE A 17 -7.61 -6.38 8.92
CA PHE A 17 -6.74 -7.53 8.99
C PHE A 17 -5.38 -7.17 8.39
N GLY A 18 -4.33 -7.14 9.23
CA GLY A 18 -2.96 -6.81 8.82
C GLY A 18 -2.22 -8.03 8.28
N LEU A 19 -1.50 -7.84 7.18
CA LEU A 19 -0.84 -8.92 6.41
C LEU A 19 0.67 -8.99 6.65
N TRP A 20 1.22 -8.10 7.48
CA TRP A 20 2.65 -8.11 7.77
C TRP A 20 3.06 -9.38 8.51
N LYS A 21 4.13 -10.02 8.04
CA LYS A 21 4.70 -11.26 8.61
C LYS A 21 3.79 -12.48 8.53
N ILE A 22 2.82 -12.50 7.64
CA ILE A 22 2.16 -13.73 7.25
C ILE A 22 3.01 -14.38 6.16
N ASP A 23 3.36 -15.63 6.34
CA ASP A 23 4.15 -16.39 5.37
C ASP A 23 3.36 -16.51 4.04
N ARG A 24 4.07 -16.43 2.92
CA ARG A 24 3.44 -16.47 1.58
C ARG A 24 2.54 -17.69 1.40
N GLU A 25 3.04 -18.84 1.85
CA GLU A 25 2.33 -20.12 1.72
C GLU A 25 0.99 -20.15 2.46
N GLU A 26 0.83 -19.32 3.51
CA GLU A 26 -0.38 -19.25 4.32
C GLU A 26 -1.27 -18.05 3.96
N THR A 27 -0.71 -17.04 3.26
CA THR A 27 -1.38 -15.74 3.08
C THR A 27 -2.72 -15.86 2.36
N ALA A 28 -2.81 -16.65 1.28
CA ALA A 28 -4.06 -16.79 0.52
C ALA A 28 -5.18 -17.39 1.37
N ASP A 29 -4.89 -18.46 2.12
CA ASP A 29 -5.86 -19.12 3.00
C ASP A 29 -6.25 -18.23 4.18
N MET A 30 -5.30 -17.48 4.75
CA MET A 30 -5.56 -16.54 5.84
C MET A 30 -6.46 -15.38 5.39
N VAL A 31 -6.20 -14.80 4.21
CA VAL A 31 -7.02 -13.74 3.61
C VAL A 31 -8.43 -14.24 3.33
N HIS A 32 -8.57 -15.39 2.67
CA HIS A 32 -9.87 -16.00 2.43
C HIS A 32 -10.65 -16.21 3.74
N SER A 33 -10.00 -16.79 4.77
CA SER A 33 -10.59 -17.04 6.07
C SER A 33 -11.01 -15.76 6.78
N ALA A 34 -10.16 -14.71 6.75
CA ALA A 34 -10.46 -13.40 7.32
C ALA A 34 -11.72 -12.79 6.68
N ILE A 35 -11.82 -12.83 5.35
CA ILE A 35 -13.01 -12.33 4.62
C ILE A 35 -14.24 -13.17 4.98
N ALA A 36 -14.11 -14.50 5.03
CA ALA A 36 -15.22 -15.40 5.34
C ALA A 36 -15.79 -15.19 6.76
N VAL A 37 -14.95 -14.83 7.74
CA VAL A 37 -15.42 -14.49 9.11
C VAL A 37 -15.87 -13.05 9.26
N GLY A 38 -15.81 -12.22 8.22
CA GLY A 38 -16.40 -10.89 8.18
C GLY A 38 -15.46 -9.71 8.18
N TYR A 39 -14.13 -9.89 8.09
CA TYR A 39 -13.22 -8.77 7.81
C TYR A 39 -13.53 -8.16 6.44
N ARG A 40 -13.49 -6.83 6.36
CA ARG A 40 -13.73 -6.08 5.12
C ARG A 40 -12.62 -5.07 4.83
N HIS A 41 -11.63 -4.91 5.72
CA HIS A 41 -10.43 -4.12 5.50
C HIS A 41 -9.19 -5.02 5.59
N LEU A 42 -8.39 -4.99 4.53
CA LEU A 42 -7.11 -5.69 4.41
C LEU A 42 -5.99 -4.66 4.33
N ASP A 43 -5.00 -4.75 5.24
CA ASP A 43 -3.85 -3.85 5.28
C ASP A 43 -2.59 -4.57 4.78
N SER A 44 -2.28 -4.35 3.49
CA SER A 44 -1.12 -4.87 2.78
C SER A 44 -0.02 -3.81 2.61
N ALA A 45 1.10 -4.20 2.06
CA ALA A 45 2.16 -3.33 1.55
C ALA A 45 3.07 -4.10 0.58
N ALA A 46 3.65 -3.39 -0.38
CA ALA A 46 4.63 -3.94 -1.32
C ALA A 46 5.80 -4.65 -0.60
N ASP A 47 6.29 -4.05 0.51
CA ASP A 47 7.41 -4.58 1.28
C ASP A 47 7.09 -5.86 2.09
N TYR A 48 5.82 -6.19 2.25
CA TYR A 48 5.45 -7.44 2.94
C TYR A 48 5.74 -8.69 2.08
N GLY A 49 5.85 -8.51 0.77
CA GLY A 49 6.26 -9.54 -0.17
C GLY A 49 5.21 -10.63 -0.43
N ASN A 50 3.96 -10.40 0.00
CA ASN A 50 2.85 -11.37 -0.10
C ASN A 50 1.60 -10.80 -0.80
N GLU A 51 1.77 -9.71 -1.60
CA GLU A 51 0.62 -9.09 -2.29
C GLU A 51 -0.04 -10.04 -3.32
N ARG A 52 0.72 -10.88 -3.99
CA ARG A 52 0.18 -11.86 -4.94
C ARG A 52 -0.74 -12.87 -4.25
N GLU A 53 -0.28 -13.45 -3.19
CA GLU A 53 -1.02 -14.42 -2.39
C GLU A 53 -2.23 -13.74 -1.69
N THR A 54 -2.10 -12.48 -1.31
CA THR A 54 -3.22 -11.64 -0.84
C THR A 54 -4.31 -11.53 -1.92
N GLY A 55 -3.92 -11.24 -3.17
CA GLY A 55 -4.84 -11.18 -4.30
C GLY A 55 -5.51 -12.52 -4.60
N GLU A 56 -4.77 -13.62 -4.48
CA GLU A 56 -5.32 -14.98 -4.62
C GLU A 56 -6.40 -15.27 -3.57
N GLY A 57 -6.15 -14.90 -2.31
CA GLY A 57 -7.10 -15.05 -1.21
C GLY A 57 -8.35 -14.18 -1.39
N ILE A 58 -8.21 -12.93 -1.86
CA ILE A 58 -9.34 -12.05 -2.20
C ILE A 58 -10.18 -12.67 -3.30
N ARG A 59 -9.56 -13.11 -4.39
CA ARG A 59 -10.26 -13.75 -5.52
C ARG A 59 -11.01 -15.01 -5.07
N ALA A 60 -10.36 -15.88 -4.31
CA ALA A 60 -10.98 -17.09 -3.78
C ALA A 60 -12.22 -16.79 -2.92
N ALA A 61 -12.15 -15.75 -2.07
CA ALA A 61 -13.28 -15.34 -1.23
C ALA A 61 -14.45 -14.79 -2.07
N ILE A 62 -14.17 -14.02 -3.11
CA ILE A 62 -15.19 -13.49 -4.04
C ILE A 62 -15.83 -14.65 -4.82
N GLU A 63 -15.04 -15.58 -5.35
CA GLU A 63 -15.54 -16.76 -6.07
C GLU A 63 -16.39 -17.69 -5.18
N ALA A 64 -16.04 -17.78 -3.89
CA ALA A 64 -16.83 -18.50 -2.89
C ALA A 64 -18.12 -17.76 -2.45
N GLY A 65 -18.34 -16.53 -2.93
CA GLY A 65 -19.52 -15.73 -2.60
C GLY A 65 -19.49 -15.12 -1.20
N CYS A 66 -18.31 -15.00 -0.56
CA CYS A 66 -18.18 -14.40 0.76
C CYS A 66 -18.38 -12.87 0.73
N CYS A 67 -18.05 -12.21 -0.38
CA CYS A 67 -18.20 -10.78 -0.60
C CYS A 67 -18.07 -10.46 -2.11
N GLN A 68 -18.29 -9.18 -2.45
CA GLN A 68 -17.90 -8.59 -3.74
C GLN A 68 -16.67 -7.70 -3.54
N ARG A 69 -16.00 -7.28 -4.63
CA ARG A 69 -14.82 -6.38 -4.54
C ARG A 69 -15.16 -5.06 -3.86
N GLU A 70 -16.35 -4.54 -4.10
CA GLU A 70 -16.85 -3.27 -3.56
C GLU A 70 -17.12 -3.32 -2.06
N ASP A 71 -17.29 -4.51 -1.50
CA ASP A 71 -17.43 -4.69 -0.04
C ASP A 71 -16.10 -4.59 0.70
N LEU A 72 -14.98 -4.69 -0.03
CA LEU A 72 -13.63 -4.73 0.54
C LEU A 72 -12.96 -3.36 0.46
N TRP A 73 -12.32 -3.00 1.56
CA TRP A 73 -11.34 -1.92 1.63
C TRP A 73 -9.93 -2.51 1.61
N VAL A 74 -9.22 -2.33 0.52
CA VAL A 74 -7.85 -2.83 0.34
C VAL A 74 -6.86 -1.68 0.39
N THR A 75 -6.01 -1.71 1.41
CA THR A 75 -4.91 -0.77 1.61
C THR A 75 -3.60 -1.39 1.16
N SER A 76 -2.78 -0.64 0.44
CA SER A 76 -1.36 -0.95 0.25
C SER A 76 -0.50 0.31 0.36
N LYS A 77 0.83 0.18 0.18
CA LYS A 77 1.76 1.24 0.55
C LYS A 77 2.90 1.36 -0.47
N LEU A 78 3.18 2.61 -0.86
CA LEU A 78 4.34 2.99 -1.68
C LEU A 78 5.62 2.81 -0.86
N TRP A 79 6.50 1.91 -1.30
CA TRP A 79 7.73 1.65 -0.60
C TRP A 79 8.78 2.75 -0.82
N ASN A 80 9.74 2.82 0.09
CA ASN A 80 10.74 3.86 0.21
C ASN A 80 11.62 4.06 -1.05
N THR A 81 11.85 3.01 -1.82
CA THR A 81 12.66 3.06 -3.04
C THR A 81 11.93 3.66 -4.25
N TYR A 82 10.64 3.97 -4.11
CA TYR A 82 9.77 4.44 -5.20
C TYR A 82 9.24 5.87 -4.99
N HIS A 83 9.86 6.66 -4.13
CA HIS A 83 9.41 8.01 -3.80
C HIS A 83 9.56 9.02 -4.94
N ARG A 84 10.50 8.83 -5.88
CA ARG A 84 10.57 9.71 -7.05
C ARG A 84 9.29 9.62 -7.88
N PRO A 85 8.72 10.76 -8.33
CA PRO A 85 7.45 10.78 -9.07
C PRO A 85 7.40 9.78 -10.23
N ARG A 86 8.49 9.63 -10.98
CA ARG A 86 8.58 8.67 -12.10
C ARG A 86 8.45 7.19 -11.68
N HIS A 87 8.66 6.87 -10.41
CA HIS A 87 8.60 5.49 -9.89
C HIS A 87 7.28 5.19 -9.15
N ALA A 88 6.58 6.23 -8.65
CA ALA A 88 5.37 6.06 -7.86
C ALA A 88 4.26 5.35 -8.65
N ARG A 89 4.00 5.77 -9.90
CA ARG A 89 2.99 5.13 -10.74
C ARG A 89 3.35 3.68 -11.11
N PRO A 90 4.54 3.36 -11.63
CA PRO A 90 4.93 1.97 -11.87
C PRO A 90 4.84 1.08 -10.62
N ALA A 91 5.18 1.60 -9.44
CA ALA A 91 5.07 0.86 -8.18
C ALA A 91 3.60 0.58 -7.81
N CYS A 92 2.70 1.54 -7.98
CA CYS A 92 1.27 1.35 -7.77
C CYS A 92 0.69 0.31 -8.76
N GLU A 93 1.04 0.41 -10.03
CA GLU A 93 0.61 -0.53 -11.07
C GLU A 93 1.15 -1.95 -10.81
N LYS A 94 2.38 -2.08 -10.28
CA LYS A 94 2.96 -3.35 -9.85
C LYS A 94 2.15 -3.97 -8.69
N THR A 95 1.86 -3.19 -7.66
CA THR A 95 1.00 -3.59 -6.52
C THR A 95 -0.37 -4.05 -7.02
N LEU A 96 -1.03 -3.27 -7.89
CA LEU A 96 -2.32 -3.64 -8.46
C LEU A 96 -2.25 -4.96 -9.26
N GLY A 97 -1.18 -5.12 -10.06
CA GLY A 97 -0.95 -6.34 -10.81
C GLY A 97 -0.73 -7.58 -9.93
N ASP A 98 0.03 -7.43 -8.84
CA ASP A 98 0.26 -8.53 -7.88
C ASP A 98 -1.02 -8.88 -7.12
N LEU A 99 -1.78 -7.90 -6.67
CA LEU A 99 -3.08 -8.10 -6.02
C LEU A 99 -4.18 -8.59 -6.98
N GLY A 100 -4.01 -8.42 -8.30
CA GLY A 100 -5.03 -8.73 -9.30
C GLY A 100 -6.25 -7.82 -9.20
N LEU A 101 -6.03 -6.53 -8.89
CA LEU A 101 -7.07 -5.53 -8.68
C LEU A 101 -6.95 -4.39 -9.68
N ASP A 102 -8.09 -3.77 -10.02
CA ASP A 102 -8.15 -2.59 -10.89
C ASP A 102 -7.89 -1.29 -10.14
N TYR A 103 -8.16 -1.26 -8.84
CA TYR A 103 -7.95 -0.11 -7.96
C TYR A 103 -7.64 -0.52 -6.52
N LEU A 104 -6.97 0.38 -5.78
CA LEU A 104 -6.86 0.33 -4.32
C LEU A 104 -7.88 1.28 -3.68
N ASP A 105 -8.40 0.92 -2.50
CA ASP A 105 -9.24 1.84 -1.74
C ASP A 105 -8.39 2.88 -1.04
N LEU A 106 -7.20 2.51 -0.53
CA LEU A 106 -6.26 3.43 0.10
C LEU A 106 -4.81 3.09 -0.29
N TYR A 107 -4.04 4.09 -0.69
CA TYR A 107 -2.60 3.94 -0.93
C TYR A 107 -1.83 4.92 -0.07
N LEU A 108 -0.88 4.41 0.71
CA LEU A 108 -0.11 5.18 1.69
C LEU A 108 1.34 5.33 1.27
N ILE A 109 1.97 6.48 1.53
CA ILE A 109 3.43 6.54 1.61
C ILE A 109 3.84 5.77 2.86
N HIS A 110 4.62 4.69 2.70
CA HIS A 110 4.89 3.74 3.80
C HIS A 110 5.72 4.38 4.92
N PHE A 111 6.79 5.11 4.57
CA PHE A 111 7.63 5.87 5.50
C PHE A 111 8.03 7.21 4.88
N PRO A 112 8.32 8.25 5.68
CA PRO A 112 8.87 9.52 5.18
C PRO A 112 10.38 9.42 4.89
N ILE A 113 10.82 8.32 4.31
CA ILE A 113 12.23 8.01 4.04
C ILE A 113 12.33 7.60 2.57
N SER A 114 13.08 8.37 1.78
CA SER A 114 13.34 8.05 0.39
C SER A 114 14.67 7.33 0.25
N LEU A 115 14.63 6.16 -0.38
CA LEU A 115 15.79 5.31 -0.65
C LEU A 115 16.07 5.23 -2.15
N GLU A 116 17.32 4.91 -2.50
CA GLU A 116 17.77 4.69 -3.86
C GLU A 116 16.90 3.64 -4.55
N PHE A 117 16.54 3.92 -5.81
CA PHE A 117 15.68 3.06 -6.60
C PHE A 117 16.27 1.68 -6.79
N VAL A 118 15.46 0.66 -6.53
CA VAL A 118 15.75 -0.74 -6.87
C VAL A 118 14.75 -1.18 -7.93
N ASP A 119 15.26 -1.58 -9.10
CA ASP A 119 14.43 -2.04 -10.20
C ASP A 119 13.63 -3.30 -9.81
N PHE A 120 12.39 -3.39 -10.27
CA PHE A 120 11.48 -4.51 -9.98
C PHE A 120 12.04 -5.86 -10.48
N ASP A 121 12.75 -5.84 -11.62
CA ASP A 121 13.36 -7.05 -12.20
C ASP A 121 14.62 -7.46 -11.44
N ARG A 122 15.26 -6.52 -10.74
CA ARG A 122 16.44 -6.83 -9.92
C ARG A 122 16.05 -7.51 -8.61
N ARG A 123 15.07 -6.94 -7.89
CA ARG A 123 14.59 -7.48 -6.63
C ARG A 123 13.24 -6.88 -6.25
N TYR A 124 12.28 -7.74 -5.91
CA TYR A 124 10.99 -7.32 -5.40
C TYR A 124 10.46 -8.31 -4.35
N PRO A 125 10.06 -7.86 -3.14
CA PRO A 125 10.18 -6.49 -2.65
C PRO A 125 11.63 -6.03 -2.52
N PRO A 126 11.90 -4.72 -2.63
CA PRO A 126 13.27 -4.20 -2.63
C PRO A 126 13.92 -4.16 -1.25
N GLU A 127 13.15 -4.27 -0.16
CA GLU A 127 13.63 -4.23 1.23
C GLU A 127 14.36 -2.93 1.62
N TRP A 128 15.03 -2.92 2.77
CA TRP A 128 15.70 -1.73 3.31
C TRP A 128 17.10 -1.48 2.73
N PHE A 129 17.84 -2.54 2.42
CA PHE A 129 19.22 -2.42 1.97
C PHE A 129 19.29 -2.38 0.45
N PHE A 130 20.06 -1.44 -0.09
CA PHE A 130 20.27 -1.33 -1.54
C PHE A 130 20.90 -2.60 -2.12
N ASP A 131 21.90 -3.14 -1.43
CA ASP A 131 22.54 -4.42 -1.73
C ASP A 131 22.65 -5.24 -0.43
N PRO A 132 21.72 -6.18 -0.18
CA PRO A 132 21.72 -6.99 1.02
C PRO A 132 22.89 -8.00 1.08
N ASP A 133 23.47 -8.34 -0.08
CA ASP A 133 24.57 -9.31 -0.19
C ASP A 133 25.95 -8.64 -0.09
N ALA A 134 26.00 -7.31 0.06
CA ALA A 134 27.25 -6.59 0.26
C ALA A 134 27.93 -7.00 1.57
N ALA A 135 29.26 -6.88 1.65
CA ALA A 135 30.00 -7.14 2.88
C ALA A 135 29.53 -6.30 4.09
N GLU A 136 29.02 -5.09 3.81
CA GLU A 136 28.37 -4.20 4.78
C GLU A 136 27.06 -3.67 4.16
N PRO A 137 25.92 -4.38 4.32
CA PRO A 137 24.65 -3.93 3.80
C PRO A 137 24.25 -2.57 4.40
N ARG A 138 23.84 -1.64 3.56
CA ARG A 138 23.45 -0.28 3.97
C ARG A 138 22.22 0.21 3.23
N MET A 139 21.40 0.98 3.93
CA MET A 139 20.40 1.84 3.29
C MET A 139 21.13 2.93 2.50
N GLN A 140 20.70 3.16 1.27
CA GLN A 140 21.18 4.28 0.46
C GLN A 140 20.06 5.32 0.34
N ILE A 141 20.30 6.50 0.90
CA ILE A 141 19.32 7.59 0.89
C ILE A 141 19.33 8.26 -0.48
N ASP A 142 18.15 8.42 -1.07
CA ASP A 142 17.90 9.28 -2.23
C ASP A 142 17.10 10.51 -1.74
N PRO A 143 17.68 11.72 -1.73
CA PRO A 143 17.04 12.91 -1.15
C PRO A 143 15.90 13.42 -2.05
N VAL A 144 14.75 12.76 -2.02
CA VAL A 144 13.53 13.21 -2.70
C VAL A 144 12.69 14.04 -1.73
N PRO A 145 12.37 15.31 -2.06
CA PRO A 145 11.48 16.12 -1.24
C PRO A 145 10.09 15.48 -1.12
N LEU A 146 9.54 15.42 0.11
CA LEU A 146 8.25 14.75 0.37
C LEU A 146 7.09 15.34 -0.44
N HIS A 147 7.13 16.63 -0.77
CA HIS A 147 6.09 17.26 -1.61
C HIS A 147 6.07 16.73 -3.06
N GLU A 148 7.21 16.29 -3.60
CA GLU A 148 7.26 15.66 -4.92
C GLU A 148 6.61 14.28 -4.90
N THR A 149 6.89 13.48 -3.86
CA THR A 149 6.24 12.18 -3.66
C THR A 149 4.73 12.35 -3.47
N TRP A 150 4.32 13.36 -2.67
CA TRP A 150 2.90 13.62 -2.44
C TRP A 150 2.18 14.03 -3.73
N ALA A 151 2.79 14.88 -4.54
CA ALA A 151 2.22 15.24 -5.85
C ALA A 151 1.98 14.02 -6.74
N ALA A 152 2.91 13.06 -6.73
CA ALA A 152 2.72 11.80 -7.47
C ALA A 152 1.57 10.95 -6.89
N MET A 153 1.37 10.93 -5.57
CA MET A 153 0.21 10.27 -4.94
C MET A 153 -1.10 10.93 -5.38
N GLU A 154 -1.14 12.26 -5.44
CA GLU A 154 -2.31 13.00 -5.94
C GLU A 154 -2.65 12.64 -7.39
N GLU A 155 -1.64 12.47 -8.25
CA GLU A 155 -1.82 12.01 -9.63
C GLU A 155 -2.38 10.59 -9.72
N LEU A 156 -1.97 9.68 -8.83
CA LEU A 156 -2.54 8.33 -8.75
C LEU A 156 -4.03 8.38 -8.43
N LYS A 157 -4.44 9.20 -7.46
CA LYS A 157 -5.87 9.39 -7.13
C LYS A 157 -6.63 9.99 -8.31
N GLN A 158 -6.09 11.01 -8.98
CA GLN A 158 -6.71 11.64 -10.14
C GLN A 158 -6.88 10.67 -11.33
N SER A 159 -5.95 9.72 -11.48
CA SER A 159 -6.01 8.70 -12.54
C SER A 159 -6.96 7.54 -12.23
N GLY A 160 -7.54 7.48 -11.03
CA GLY A 160 -8.47 6.44 -10.61
C GLY A 160 -7.81 5.11 -10.20
N LEU A 161 -6.48 5.03 -10.15
CA LEU A 161 -5.77 3.83 -9.67
C LEU A 161 -5.99 3.62 -8.16
N VAL A 162 -6.20 4.70 -7.42
CA VAL A 162 -6.46 4.66 -5.98
C VAL A 162 -7.61 5.61 -5.63
N LYS A 163 -8.50 5.22 -4.71
CA LYS A 163 -9.62 6.07 -4.27
C LYS A 163 -9.18 7.10 -3.24
N HIS A 164 -8.34 6.69 -2.30
CA HIS A 164 -7.83 7.51 -1.22
C HIS A 164 -6.31 7.43 -1.14
N ILE A 165 -5.68 8.51 -0.66
CA ILE A 165 -4.24 8.60 -0.46
C ILE A 165 -3.94 9.09 0.95
N GLY A 166 -2.86 8.59 1.52
CA GLY A 166 -2.47 8.97 2.87
C GLY A 166 -0.99 8.71 3.15
N VAL A 167 -0.63 8.80 4.41
CA VAL A 167 0.74 8.60 4.88
C VAL A 167 0.79 7.68 6.09
N CYS A 168 1.90 6.97 6.22
CA CYS A 168 2.18 6.08 7.33
C CYS A 168 3.52 6.46 7.97
N ASN A 169 3.66 6.25 9.28
CA ASN A 169 4.90 6.55 10.02
C ASN A 169 5.32 8.04 10.01
N TYR A 170 4.40 8.94 9.79
CA TYR A 170 4.62 10.39 9.88
C TYR A 170 4.39 10.87 11.32
N ASN A 171 5.23 11.78 11.78
CA ASN A 171 5.01 12.50 13.03
C ASN A 171 4.21 13.79 12.78
N SER A 172 3.81 14.49 13.85
CA SER A 172 3.00 15.71 13.75
C SER A 172 3.69 16.85 12.99
N ALA A 173 5.02 16.95 13.04
CA ALA A 173 5.75 17.97 12.30
C ALA A 173 5.70 17.71 10.79
N LEU A 174 5.89 16.45 10.36
CA LEU A 174 5.78 16.06 8.97
C LEU A 174 4.36 16.17 8.44
N LEU A 175 3.35 15.86 9.27
CA LEU A 175 1.94 16.07 8.90
C LEU A 175 1.62 17.55 8.73
N HIS A 176 2.14 18.41 9.62
CA HIS A 176 1.95 19.85 9.48
C HIS A 176 2.61 20.39 8.20
N ASP A 177 3.82 19.94 7.88
CA ASP A 177 4.52 20.28 6.64
C ASP A 177 3.74 19.82 5.41
N LEU A 178 3.29 18.55 5.40
CA LEU A 178 2.48 17.99 4.32
C LEU A 178 1.23 18.85 4.05
N MET A 179 0.52 19.26 5.11
CA MET A 179 -0.69 20.08 4.97
C MET A 179 -0.44 21.47 4.37
N ALA A 180 0.82 21.95 4.37
CA ALA A 180 1.17 23.24 3.79
C ALA A 180 1.22 23.22 2.24
N TYR A 181 1.49 22.06 1.62
CA TYR A 181 1.61 21.94 0.17
C TYR A 181 0.60 20.97 -0.47
N ALA A 182 -0.06 20.12 0.29
CA ALA A 182 -1.02 19.16 -0.22
C ALA A 182 -2.22 19.88 -0.86
N LYS A 183 -2.51 19.56 -2.13
CA LYS A 183 -3.75 19.98 -2.82
C LYS A 183 -4.92 19.07 -2.44
N LEU A 184 -4.65 17.77 -2.34
CA LEU A 184 -5.54 16.79 -1.73
C LEU A 184 -4.98 16.45 -0.35
N ARG A 185 -5.82 16.55 0.68
CA ARG A 185 -5.41 16.22 2.05
C ARG A 185 -5.19 14.72 2.20
N PRO A 186 -4.22 14.30 3.02
CA PRO A 186 -4.12 12.88 3.41
C PRO A 186 -5.34 12.46 4.24
N GLU A 187 -5.73 11.24 4.05
CA GLU A 187 -6.76 10.58 4.85
C GLU A 187 -6.19 10.00 6.16
#